data_eb0f338f1d3dbe10925a79543153253c
#
_entry.id   eb0f338f1d3dbe10925a79543153253c
#
_cell.length_a   1.000
_cell.length_b   1.000
_cell.length_c   1.000
_cell.angle_alpha   90.00
_cell.angle_beta   90.00
_cell.angle_gamma   90.00
#
_symmetry.space_group_name_H-M   'P 1'
#
loop_
_entity.id
_entity.type
_entity.pdbx_description
1 polymer ?
#
loop_
_entity_poly.entity_id
_entity_poly.type
_entity_poly.pdbx_seq_one_letter_code
_entity_poly.pdbx_strand_id
1 'polypeptide(L)' 'MGKRPTIQMVAERAGVSRGTVDRVLNNRSYVKAEVRARILAAR' A
#
# COMPACT_ATOMS: atom_id res chain seq x y z
N MET A 1 12.37 2.94 19.46
CA MET A 1 12.67 2.29 18.24
C MET A 1 11.60 2.47 17.20
N GLY A 2 11.85 3.24 16.20
CA GLY A 2 10.88 3.47 15.16
C GLY A 2 10.83 2.29 14.21
N LYS A 3 9.69 1.68 14.07
CA LYS A 3 9.52 0.64 13.08
C LYS A 3 8.80 1.21 11.89
N ARG A 4 9.40 1.06 10.74
CA ARG A 4 8.75 1.49 9.53
C ARG A 4 7.65 0.51 9.19
N PRO A 5 6.52 1.00 8.68
CA PRO A 5 5.49 0.11 8.18
C PRO A 5 6.08 -0.73 7.06
N THR A 6 5.90 -2.03 7.14
CA THR A 6 6.32 -2.90 6.05
C THR A 6 5.20 -2.97 5.02
N ILE A 7 5.54 -3.45 3.82
CA ILE A 7 4.54 -3.65 2.78
C ILE A 7 3.41 -4.54 3.29
N GLN A 8 3.77 -5.56 4.06
CA GLN A 8 2.77 -6.46 4.62
C GLN A 8 1.81 -5.72 5.54
N MET A 9 2.34 -4.87 6.42
CA MET A 9 1.50 -4.12 7.35
C MET A 9 0.59 -3.15 6.60
N VAL A 10 1.12 -2.46 5.62
CA VAL A 10 0.33 -1.54 4.83
C VAL A 10 -0.78 -2.28 4.09
N ALA A 11 -0.45 -3.44 3.51
CA ALA A 11 -1.43 -4.25 2.79
C ALA A 11 -2.57 -4.69 3.71
N GLU A 12 -2.23 -5.11 4.92
CA GLU A 12 -3.24 -5.55 5.87
C GLU A 12 -4.14 -4.40 6.28
N ARG A 13 -3.57 -3.24 6.54
CA ARG A 13 -4.34 -2.08 6.94
C ARG A 13 -5.22 -1.56 5.82
N ALA A 14 -4.72 -1.61 4.61
CA ALA A 14 -5.48 -1.13 3.45
C ALA A 14 -6.47 -2.19 2.94
N GLY A 15 -6.34 -3.43 3.37
CA GLY A 15 -7.20 -4.51 2.93
C GLY A 15 -6.92 -4.93 1.50
N VAL A 16 -5.66 -4.85 1.07
CA VAL A 16 -5.26 -5.22 -0.28
C VAL A 16 -4.08 -6.17 -0.22
N SER A 17 -3.70 -6.73 -1.37
CA SER A 17 -2.56 -7.64 -1.42
C SER A 17 -1.26 -6.86 -1.40
N ARG A 18 -0.19 -7.55 -1.00
CA ARG A 18 1.13 -6.92 -0.99
C ARG A 18 1.56 -6.48 -2.39
N GLY A 19 1.18 -7.24 -3.41
CA GLY A 19 1.48 -6.86 -4.78
C GLY A 19 0.84 -5.54 -5.16
N THR A 20 -0.39 -5.30 -4.68
CA THR A 20 -1.06 -4.05 -4.95
C THR A 20 -0.34 -2.88 -4.27
N VAL A 21 0.11 -3.08 -3.04
CA VAL A 21 0.87 -2.04 -2.34
C VAL A 21 2.15 -1.72 -3.09
N ASP A 22 2.85 -2.75 -3.54
CA ASP A 22 4.08 -2.56 -4.29
C ASP A 22 3.84 -1.75 -5.56
N ARG A 23 2.76 -2.05 -6.28
CA ARG A 23 2.43 -1.31 -7.49
C ARG A 23 2.19 0.15 -7.23
N VAL A 24 1.49 0.45 -6.15
CA VAL A 24 1.21 1.85 -5.79
C VAL A 24 2.50 2.57 -5.42
N LEU A 25 3.31 1.96 -4.57
CA LEU A 25 4.53 2.61 -4.10
C LEU A 25 5.56 2.79 -5.19
N ASN A 26 5.61 1.87 -6.12
CA ASN A 26 6.57 1.94 -7.22
C ASN A 26 5.98 2.50 -8.51
N ASN A 27 4.70 2.82 -8.49
CA ASN A 27 4.03 3.43 -9.64
C ASN A 27 4.21 2.60 -10.91
N ARG A 28 4.15 1.27 -10.77
CA ARG A 28 4.44 0.39 -11.90
C ARG A 28 3.28 0.17 -12.84
N SER A 29 2.08 0.15 -12.31
CA SER A 29 0.92 -0.06 -13.14
C SER A 29 -0.25 0.75 -12.60
N TYR A 30 -1.28 0.83 -13.43
CA TYR A 30 -2.46 1.58 -13.05
C TYR A 30 -3.12 0.98 -11.81
N VAL A 31 -3.41 1.81 -10.86
CA VAL A 31 -4.14 1.41 -9.67
C VAL A 31 -5.28 2.40 -9.49
N LYS A 32 -6.45 1.90 -9.14
CA LYS A 32 -7.60 2.77 -8.93
C LYS A 32 -7.30 3.81 -7.86
N ALA A 33 -7.79 5.02 -8.07
CA ALA A 33 -7.55 6.09 -7.12
C ALA A 33 -8.03 5.73 -5.72
N GLU A 34 -9.12 4.99 -5.61
CA GLU A 34 -9.65 4.56 -4.33
C GLU A 34 -8.67 3.66 -3.59
N VAL A 35 -8.09 2.72 -4.31
CA VAL A 35 -7.12 1.80 -3.73
C VAL A 35 -5.85 2.53 -3.33
N ARG A 36 -5.41 3.42 -4.20
CA ARG A 36 -4.22 4.23 -3.92
C ARG A 36 -4.42 5.05 -2.65
N ALA A 37 -5.58 5.67 -2.51
CA ALA A 37 -5.88 6.47 -1.33
C ALA A 37 -5.84 5.63 -0.05
N ARG A 38 -6.35 4.41 -0.11
CA ARG A 38 -6.33 3.52 1.04
C ARG A 38 -4.91 3.19 1.46
N ILE A 39 -4.07 2.90 0.48
CA ILE A 39 -2.68 2.54 0.76
C ILE A 39 -1.93 3.73 1.34
N LEU A 40 -2.11 4.90 0.77
CA LEU A 40 -1.44 6.09 1.26
C LEU A 40 -1.91 6.46 2.68
N ALA A 41 -3.18 6.21 2.98
CA ALA A 41 -3.69 6.44 4.33
C ALA A 41 -3.18 5.39 5.32
N ALA A 42 -2.87 4.19 4.85
CA ALA A 42 -2.41 3.10 5.71
C ALA A 42 -0.92 3.13 6.02
N ARG A 43 -0.18 3.94 5.33
CA ARG A 43 1.28 4.03 5.52
C ARG A 43 1.65 4.62 6.86
#